data_7692b39596908336af5d092e44a6b58a
#
_entry.id   7692b39596908336af5d092e44a6b58a
#
_cell.length_a   1.000
_cell.length_b   1.000
_cell.length_c   1.000
_cell.angle_alpha   90.00
_cell.angle_beta   90.00
_cell.angle_gamma   90.00
#
_symmetry.space_group_name_H-M   'P 1'
#
loop_
_entity.id
_entity.type
_entity.pdbx_description
1 polymer ?
#
loop_
_entity_poly.entity_id
_entity_poly.type
_entity_poly.pdbx_seq_one_letter_code
_entity_poly.pdbx_strand_id
1 'polypeptide(L)'
;MEFNDGEIIKNEEIKRLNLDLVGVVHATYIVASDEDGLYLLDQHAVHERINYEKNMKALKSKEVYTTKLLVPYVIEMKPSDYELFKKRSDEFTALGFKYEEFGLNTISITEYPSFLTDGYKDDYPERVIEILLNETKKFDKDKFQESVIKMISCKMSIKANQPVSNEVLTYLLKELFKCDNPYTCCHGRPTIMKFSNYDLEKMFKRVG
;
A
#
# COMPACT_ATOMS: atom_id res chain seq x y z
N MET A 1 13.97 10.05 -31.99
CA MET A 1 14.01 8.64 -31.59
C MET A 1 12.80 8.44 -30.70
N GLU A 2 11.71 7.97 -31.24
CA GLU A 2 10.54 7.61 -30.43
C GLU A 2 10.88 6.30 -29.73
N PHE A 3 11.04 6.36 -28.41
CA PHE A 3 11.12 5.17 -27.60
C PHE A 3 9.70 4.59 -27.51
N ASN A 4 9.51 3.34 -27.88
CA ASN A 4 8.31 2.62 -27.60
C ASN A 4 8.19 2.55 -26.08
N ASP A 5 7.20 3.22 -25.49
CA ASP A 5 6.90 3.07 -24.08
C ASP A 5 6.58 1.59 -23.85
N GLY A 6 7.34 0.95 -22.96
CA GLY A 6 7.15 -0.46 -22.63
C GLY A 6 5.66 -0.75 -22.36
N GLU A 7 5.13 -1.85 -22.87
CA GLU A 7 3.74 -2.19 -22.69
C GLU A 7 3.42 -2.39 -21.21
N ILE A 8 2.44 -1.62 -20.71
CA ILE A 8 1.80 -1.90 -19.43
C ILE A 8 0.99 -3.19 -19.64
N ILE A 9 1.45 -4.28 -19.04
CA ILE A 9 0.87 -5.59 -19.21
C ILE A 9 -0.58 -5.59 -18.73
N LYS A 10 -1.51 -6.07 -19.56
CA LYS A 10 -2.94 -6.16 -19.26
C LYS A 10 -3.29 -7.48 -18.54
N ASN A 11 -4.32 -7.40 -17.73
CA ASN A 11 -4.82 -8.32 -16.68
C ASN A 11 -4.79 -9.85 -16.87
N GLU A 12 -4.65 -10.43 -18.03
CA GLU A 12 -4.84 -11.88 -18.21
C GLU A 12 -3.53 -12.71 -18.26
N GLU A 13 -2.41 -12.08 -18.57
CA GLU A 13 -1.16 -12.79 -18.81
C GLU A 13 -0.31 -13.04 -17.56
N ILE A 14 -0.39 -12.18 -16.54
CA ILE A 14 0.58 -12.18 -15.43
C ILE A 14 0.33 -13.23 -14.33
N LYS A 15 -0.87 -13.72 -14.14
CA LYS A 15 -1.14 -14.71 -13.06
C LYS A 15 -0.30 -16.00 -13.14
N ARG A 16 0.52 -16.13 -14.17
CA ARG A 16 1.37 -17.31 -14.44
C ARG A 16 2.86 -16.98 -14.56
N LEU A 17 3.26 -15.72 -14.37
CA LEU A 17 4.67 -15.35 -14.51
C LEU A 17 5.50 -15.93 -13.37
N ASN A 18 6.52 -16.69 -13.74
CA ASN A 18 7.61 -17.06 -12.83
C ASN A 18 8.84 -16.29 -13.28
N LEU A 19 9.07 -15.12 -12.66
CA LEU A 19 10.17 -14.25 -13.02
C LEU A 19 11.41 -14.57 -12.21
N ASP A 20 12.52 -14.71 -12.89
CA ASP A 20 13.84 -14.81 -12.29
C ASP A 20 14.40 -13.42 -11.98
N LEU A 21 14.81 -13.21 -10.73
CA LEU A 21 15.46 -11.96 -10.32
C LEU A 21 16.83 -11.83 -10.98
N VAL A 22 17.02 -10.79 -11.80
CA VAL A 22 18.29 -10.44 -12.40
C VAL A 22 19.09 -9.50 -11.50
N GLY A 23 18.42 -8.52 -10.88
CA GLY A 23 19.06 -7.55 -10.00
C GLY A 23 18.20 -6.35 -9.69
N VAL A 24 18.83 -5.28 -9.20
CA VAL A 24 18.14 -4.03 -8.88
C VAL A 24 18.96 -2.82 -9.38
N VAL A 25 18.26 -1.83 -9.91
CA VAL A 25 18.86 -0.56 -10.39
C VAL A 25 18.44 0.57 -9.47
N HIS A 26 19.43 1.36 -9.04
CA HIS A 26 19.25 2.52 -8.14
C HIS A 26 18.47 2.21 -6.84
N ALA A 27 18.57 0.95 -6.34
CA ALA A 27 17.77 0.49 -5.19
C ALA A 27 16.27 0.87 -5.31
N THR A 28 15.75 0.96 -6.53
CA THR A 28 14.39 1.41 -6.85
C THR A 28 13.71 0.47 -7.83
N TYR A 29 14.40 0.05 -8.88
CA TYR A 29 13.82 -0.76 -9.95
C TYR A 29 14.35 -2.18 -9.89
N ILE A 30 13.45 -3.13 -9.65
CA ILE A 30 13.76 -4.57 -9.75
C ILE A 30 13.83 -4.92 -11.23
N VAL A 31 14.88 -5.61 -11.60
CA VAL A 31 15.07 -6.19 -12.95
C VAL A 31 14.84 -7.68 -12.85
N ALA A 32 13.90 -8.18 -13.60
CA ALA A 32 13.59 -9.61 -13.67
C ALA A 32 13.43 -10.05 -15.11
N SER A 33 13.51 -11.35 -15.40
CA SER A 33 13.33 -11.91 -16.73
C SER A 33 12.65 -13.27 -16.69
N ASP A 34 12.10 -13.65 -17.83
CA ASP A 34 11.68 -15.01 -18.14
C ASP A 34 12.07 -15.34 -19.60
N GLU A 35 11.52 -16.42 -20.16
CA GLU A 35 11.76 -16.81 -21.56
C GLU A 35 11.19 -15.81 -22.59
N ASP A 36 10.20 -15.00 -22.21
CA ASP A 36 9.49 -14.06 -23.08
C ASP A 36 10.08 -12.65 -23.10
N GLY A 37 10.90 -12.28 -22.12
CA GLY A 37 11.47 -10.94 -22.09
C GLY A 37 12.05 -10.45 -20.77
N LEU A 38 12.23 -9.13 -20.72
CA LEU A 38 12.74 -8.37 -19.60
C LEU A 38 11.59 -7.63 -18.91
N TYR A 39 11.63 -7.61 -17.59
CA TYR A 39 10.63 -6.92 -16.75
C TYR A 39 11.32 -5.91 -15.82
N LEU A 40 10.76 -4.71 -15.77
CA LEU A 40 11.11 -3.69 -14.80
C LEU A 40 9.96 -3.48 -13.83
N LEU A 41 10.24 -3.58 -12.54
CA LEU A 41 9.23 -3.38 -11.50
C LEU A 41 9.67 -2.25 -10.56
N ASP A 42 8.74 -1.33 -10.27
CA ASP A 42 8.98 -0.31 -9.25
C ASP A 42 8.82 -0.94 -7.85
N GLN A 43 9.94 -1.07 -7.12
CA GLN A 43 10.01 -1.69 -5.79
C GLN A 43 9.00 -1.08 -4.81
N HIS A 44 8.84 0.23 -4.83
CA HIS A 44 7.90 0.93 -3.96
C HIS A 44 6.44 0.63 -4.35
N ALA A 45 6.10 0.76 -5.64
CA ALA A 45 4.76 0.50 -6.16
C ALA A 45 4.32 -0.97 -5.96
N VAL A 46 5.24 -1.91 -6.14
CA VAL A 46 5.04 -3.34 -5.84
C VAL A 46 4.68 -3.53 -4.37
N HIS A 47 5.48 -2.96 -3.45
CA HIS A 47 5.25 -3.12 -2.02
C HIS A 47 3.97 -2.41 -1.57
N GLU A 48 3.64 -1.23 -2.14
CA GLU A 48 2.36 -0.56 -1.89
C GLU A 48 1.17 -1.45 -2.27
N ARG A 49 1.23 -2.12 -3.42
CA ARG A 49 0.15 -3.03 -3.87
C ARG A 49 -0.03 -4.22 -2.93
N ILE A 50 1.07 -4.86 -2.56
CA ILE A 50 1.05 -6.01 -1.64
C ILE A 50 0.46 -5.61 -0.29
N ASN A 51 0.95 -4.52 0.30
CA ASN A 51 0.46 -4.02 1.59
C ASN A 51 -1.01 -3.61 1.52
N TYR A 52 -1.42 -2.94 0.44
CA TYR A 52 -2.80 -2.51 0.25
C TYR A 52 -3.76 -3.70 0.25
N GLU A 53 -3.49 -4.73 -0.56
CA GLU A 53 -4.38 -5.89 -0.62
C GLU A 53 -4.37 -6.71 0.66
N LYS A 54 -3.19 -6.86 1.29
CA LYS A 54 -3.07 -7.52 2.60
C LYS A 54 -3.91 -6.81 3.67
N ASN A 55 -3.77 -5.49 3.76
CA ASN A 55 -4.48 -4.69 4.76
C ASN A 55 -5.98 -4.61 4.47
N MET A 56 -6.40 -4.52 3.20
CA MET A 56 -7.80 -4.58 2.82
C MET A 56 -8.44 -5.95 3.14
N LYS A 57 -7.73 -7.03 2.92
CA LYS A 57 -8.19 -8.39 3.30
C LYS A 57 -8.31 -8.52 4.82
N ALA A 58 -7.34 -8.00 5.58
CA ALA A 58 -7.39 -7.98 7.04
C ALA A 58 -8.57 -7.16 7.59
N LEU A 59 -8.81 -5.97 7.03
CA LEU A 59 -9.94 -5.12 7.43
C LEU A 59 -11.30 -5.76 7.13
N LYS A 60 -11.41 -6.47 6.00
CA LYS A 60 -12.66 -7.18 5.61
C LYS A 60 -12.85 -8.51 6.30
N SER A 61 -11.88 -8.98 7.09
CA SER A 61 -12.04 -10.17 7.90
C SER A 61 -13.11 -9.97 8.98
N LYS A 62 -13.78 -11.06 9.39
CA LYS A 62 -14.85 -10.96 10.41
C LYS A 62 -14.36 -10.47 11.77
N GLU A 63 -13.06 -10.61 12.04
CA GLU A 63 -12.43 -10.19 13.29
C GLU A 63 -11.21 -9.33 12.98
N VAL A 64 -11.28 -8.05 13.38
CA VAL A 64 -10.13 -7.16 13.37
C VAL A 64 -9.41 -7.33 14.71
N TYR A 65 -8.28 -8.01 14.70
CA TYR A 65 -7.44 -8.13 15.89
C TYR A 65 -6.80 -6.79 16.24
N THR A 66 -6.69 -6.53 17.54
CA THR A 66 -6.09 -5.30 18.06
C THR A 66 -4.85 -5.57 18.89
N THR A 67 -3.96 -4.60 18.96
CA THR A 67 -2.77 -4.60 19.81
C THR A 67 -2.88 -3.45 20.81
N LYS A 68 -2.61 -3.71 22.08
CA LYS A 68 -2.60 -2.68 23.13
C LYS A 68 -1.36 -1.81 23.02
N LEU A 69 -1.53 -0.50 23.17
CA LEU A 69 -0.44 0.43 23.37
C LEU A 69 0.11 0.32 24.79
N LEU A 70 1.43 0.29 24.94
CA LEU A 70 2.08 0.34 26.25
C LEU A 70 1.84 1.70 26.92
N VAL A 71 1.85 2.75 26.13
CA VAL A 71 1.51 4.11 26.56
C VAL A 71 0.37 4.57 25.66
N PRO A 72 -0.78 4.94 26.23
CA PRO A 72 -1.90 5.45 25.45
C PRO A 72 -1.52 6.71 24.66
N TYR A 73 -2.06 6.84 23.45
CA TYR A 73 -1.81 7.99 22.59
C TYR A 73 -2.93 9.01 22.75
N VAL A 74 -2.58 10.21 23.24
CA VAL A 74 -3.55 11.24 23.58
C VAL A 74 -3.66 12.26 22.45
N ILE A 75 -4.87 12.53 21.98
CA ILE A 75 -5.17 13.51 20.94
C ILE A 75 -6.17 14.53 21.47
N GLU A 76 -5.76 15.80 21.51
CA GLU A 76 -6.61 16.95 21.75
C GLU A 76 -7.10 17.51 20.42
N MET A 77 -8.39 17.79 20.32
CA MET A 77 -9.06 18.30 19.11
C MET A 77 -9.68 19.67 19.38
N LYS A 78 -9.94 20.42 18.31
CA LYS A 78 -10.83 21.59 18.40
C LYS A 78 -12.24 21.13 18.74
N PRO A 79 -13.06 21.93 19.44
CA PRO A 79 -14.42 21.53 19.80
C PRO A 79 -15.27 21.06 18.62
N SER A 80 -15.18 21.75 17.46
CA SER A 80 -15.91 21.37 16.25
C SER A 80 -15.48 19.99 15.70
N ASP A 81 -14.19 19.71 15.76
CA ASP A 81 -13.59 18.47 15.23
C ASP A 81 -13.93 17.30 16.17
N TYR A 82 -13.91 17.53 17.48
CA TYR A 82 -14.31 16.53 18.47
C TYR A 82 -15.80 16.14 18.31
N GLU A 83 -16.69 17.12 18.15
CA GLU A 83 -18.10 16.86 17.90
C GLU A 83 -18.34 16.06 16.61
N LEU A 84 -17.56 16.36 15.54
CA LEU A 84 -17.63 15.62 14.29
C LEU A 84 -17.04 14.21 14.44
N PHE A 85 -15.93 14.08 15.16
CA PHE A 85 -15.33 12.79 15.49
C PHE A 85 -16.31 11.90 16.25
N LYS A 86 -16.96 12.43 17.28
CA LYS A 86 -17.99 11.68 18.07
C LYS A 86 -19.11 11.13 17.19
N LYS A 87 -19.57 11.88 16.19
CA LYS A 87 -20.60 11.42 15.25
C LYS A 87 -20.14 10.30 14.31
N ARG A 88 -18.84 10.14 14.13
CA ARG A 88 -18.23 9.16 13.21
C ARG A 88 -17.32 8.16 13.91
N SER A 89 -17.29 8.16 15.22
CA SER A 89 -16.37 7.34 16.02
C SER A 89 -16.55 5.84 15.81
N ASP A 90 -17.74 5.40 15.43
CA ASP A 90 -18.02 4.00 15.09
C ASP A 90 -17.16 3.53 13.91
N GLU A 91 -16.87 4.42 12.95
CA GLU A 91 -16.02 4.10 11.81
C GLU A 91 -14.53 4.01 12.20
N PHE A 92 -14.11 4.83 13.17
CA PHE A 92 -12.76 4.74 13.73
C PHE A 92 -12.57 3.43 14.51
N THR A 93 -13.55 3.03 15.31
CA THR A 93 -13.53 1.77 16.04
C THR A 93 -13.66 0.56 15.10
N ALA A 94 -14.41 0.67 14.01
CA ALA A 94 -14.54 -0.38 13.00
C ALA A 94 -13.22 -0.68 12.27
N LEU A 95 -12.27 0.27 12.23
CA LEU A 95 -10.90 0.02 11.77
C LEU A 95 -10.05 -0.79 12.77
N GLY A 96 -10.52 -0.97 14.02
CA GLY A 96 -9.79 -1.66 15.08
C GLY A 96 -9.05 -0.74 16.05
N PHE A 97 -9.31 0.57 16.03
CA PHE A 97 -8.81 1.47 17.08
C PHE A 97 -9.76 1.42 18.28
N LYS A 98 -9.21 1.41 19.49
CA LYS A 98 -9.97 1.63 20.72
C LYS A 98 -9.49 2.88 21.41
N TYR A 99 -10.44 3.65 21.92
CA TYR A 99 -10.18 4.90 22.59
C TYR A 99 -11.11 5.10 23.81
N GLU A 100 -10.68 5.98 24.69
CA GLU A 100 -11.46 6.46 25.84
C GLU A 100 -11.53 7.99 25.78
N GLU A 101 -12.59 8.56 26.28
CA GLU A 101 -12.68 10.03 26.46
C GLU A 101 -11.73 10.45 27.59
N PHE A 102 -10.91 11.45 27.33
CA PHE A 102 -9.85 11.89 28.25
C PHE A 102 -9.84 13.40 28.42
N GLY A 103 -10.85 13.92 29.13
CA GLY A 103 -10.99 15.36 29.36
C GLY A 103 -11.75 16.10 28.27
N LEU A 104 -11.57 17.42 28.20
CA LEU A 104 -12.31 18.27 27.27
C LEU A 104 -11.76 18.13 25.84
N ASN A 105 -12.62 17.73 24.90
CA ASN A 105 -12.28 17.56 23.48
C ASN A 105 -11.06 16.65 23.22
N THR A 106 -10.77 15.72 24.12
CA THR A 106 -9.57 14.89 24.11
C THR A 106 -9.97 13.42 24.14
N ILE A 107 -9.26 12.60 23.39
CA ILE A 107 -9.34 11.14 23.43
C ILE A 107 -7.99 10.53 23.76
N SER A 108 -8.03 9.37 24.40
CA SER A 108 -6.87 8.54 24.71
C SER A 108 -7.01 7.22 23.95
N ILE A 109 -6.15 6.96 22.97
CA ILE A 109 -6.17 5.73 22.17
C ILE A 109 -5.39 4.67 22.93
N THR A 110 -6.02 3.52 23.18
CA THR A 110 -5.47 2.43 24.00
C THR A 110 -5.09 1.21 23.18
N GLU A 111 -5.74 1.00 22.03
CA GLU A 111 -5.46 -0.12 21.13
C GLU A 111 -5.52 0.34 19.66
N TYR A 112 -4.76 -0.36 18.81
CA TYR A 112 -4.73 -0.15 17.37
C TYR A 112 -4.85 -1.48 16.62
N PRO A 113 -5.27 -1.47 15.33
CA PRO A 113 -5.41 -2.70 14.54
C PRO A 113 -4.07 -3.43 14.39
N SER A 114 -4.05 -4.75 14.63
CA SER A 114 -2.81 -5.57 14.64
C SER A 114 -2.10 -5.61 13.27
N PHE A 115 -2.80 -5.38 12.16
CA PHE A 115 -2.16 -5.31 10.85
C PHE A 115 -1.26 -4.08 10.66
N LEU A 116 -1.28 -3.12 11.62
CA LEU A 116 -0.38 -1.97 11.64
C LEU A 116 0.95 -2.23 12.36
N THR A 117 1.12 -3.39 13.01
CA THR A 117 2.29 -3.68 13.86
C THR A 117 3.63 -3.55 13.13
N ASP A 118 3.72 -3.99 11.89
CA ASP A 118 4.98 -4.01 11.12
C ASP A 118 5.43 -2.63 10.62
N GLY A 119 4.65 -1.59 10.83
CA GLY A 119 4.95 -0.24 10.35
C GLY A 119 4.28 0.85 11.14
N TYR A 120 3.78 0.54 12.36
CA TYR A 120 3.12 1.52 13.21
C TYR A 120 4.03 2.72 13.47
N LYS A 121 3.49 3.89 13.17
CA LYS A 121 4.08 5.17 13.55
C LYS A 121 3.11 5.93 14.42
N ASP A 122 3.65 6.67 15.36
CA ASP A 122 2.86 7.38 16.36
C ASP A 122 1.82 8.34 15.77
N ASP A 123 2.02 8.81 14.52
CA ASP A 123 1.10 9.72 13.82
C ASP A 123 -0.08 9.03 13.09
N TYR A 124 -0.17 7.70 13.09
CA TYR A 124 -1.27 7.01 12.37
C TYR A 124 -2.66 7.35 12.90
N PRO A 125 -2.92 7.35 14.22
CA PRO A 125 -4.24 7.71 14.73
C PRO A 125 -4.69 9.11 14.34
N GLU A 126 -3.78 10.10 14.43
CA GLU A 126 -4.09 11.49 14.02
C GLU A 126 -4.48 11.57 12.55
N ARG A 127 -3.70 10.91 11.67
CA ARG A 127 -3.99 10.91 10.23
C ARG A 127 -5.29 10.19 9.88
N VAL A 128 -5.63 9.13 10.59
CA VAL A 128 -6.93 8.46 10.41
C VAL A 128 -8.06 9.41 10.80
N ILE A 129 -7.91 10.13 11.91
CA ILE A 129 -8.87 11.15 12.33
C ILE A 129 -8.94 12.29 11.32
N GLU A 130 -7.82 12.79 10.80
CA GLU A 130 -7.81 13.79 9.73
C GLU A 130 -8.61 13.34 8.50
N ILE A 131 -8.42 12.09 8.05
CA ILE A 131 -9.18 11.54 6.93
C ILE A 131 -10.66 11.46 7.27
N LEU A 132 -11.01 11.01 8.50
CA LEU A 132 -12.37 10.91 8.98
C LEU A 132 -13.10 12.27 9.02
N LEU A 133 -12.39 13.33 9.39
CA LEU A 133 -12.93 14.69 9.51
C LEU A 133 -13.05 15.39 8.15
N ASN A 134 -12.17 15.09 7.19
CA ASN A 134 -12.13 15.74 5.88
C ASN A 134 -13.25 15.30 4.92
N GLU A 135 -13.99 14.26 5.21
CA GLU A 135 -15.16 13.82 4.43
C GLU A 135 -16.33 14.80 4.58
N THR A 136 -16.48 15.75 3.62
CA THR A 136 -17.27 16.99 3.83
C THR A 136 -18.75 16.96 3.42
N LYS A 137 -19.23 16.07 2.54
CA LYS A 137 -20.61 16.21 2.01
C LYS A 137 -21.56 15.06 2.36
N LYS A 138 -21.15 13.85 2.19
CA LYS A 138 -21.88 12.65 2.60
C LYS A 138 -20.81 11.63 2.96
N PHE A 139 -20.76 11.28 4.24
CA PHE A 139 -19.80 10.30 4.69
C PHE A 139 -19.99 8.99 3.93
N ASP A 140 -18.90 8.50 3.32
CA ASP A 140 -18.85 7.26 2.58
C ASP A 140 -17.84 6.33 3.28
N LYS A 141 -18.36 5.33 3.94
CA LYS A 141 -17.57 4.37 4.72
C LYS A 141 -16.51 3.66 3.88
N ASP A 142 -16.87 3.21 2.68
CA ASP A 142 -15.96 2.43 1.83
C ASP A 142 -14.81 3.31 1.35
N LYS A 143 -15.09 4.55 0.97
CA LYS A 143 -14.05 5.53 0.60
C LYS A 143 -13.16 5.90 1.78
N PHE A 144 -13.74 6.08 2.96
CA PHE A 144 -12.96 6.34 4.16
C PHE A 144 -11.98 5.20 4.44
N GLN A 145 -12.48 3.96 4.48
CA GLN A 145 -11.66 2.78 4.70
C GLN A 145 -10.57 2.63 3.63
N GLU A 146 -10.93 2.82 2.36
CA GLU A 146 -9.98 2.78 1.26
C GLU A 146 -8.87 3.85 1.42
N SER A 147 -9.23 5.07 1.76
CA SER A 147 -8.28 6.19 1.96
C SER A 147 -7.32 5.91 3.12
N VAL A 148 -7.83 5.36 4.23
CA VAL A 148 -7.00 4.96 5.37
C VAL A 148 -6.03 3.85 4.99
N ILE A 149 -6.51 2.79 4.33
CA ILE A 149 -5.65 1.68 3.92
C ILE A 149 -4.60 2.11 2.89
N LYS A 150 -4.95 3.00 1.95
CA LYS A 150 -3.97 3.59 1.02
C LYS A 150 -2.86 4.34 1.76
N MET A 151 -3.22 5.21 2.70
CA MET A 151 -2.27 5.99 3.50
C MET A 151 -1.33 5.06 4.30
N ILE A 152 -1.87 4.07 4.97
CA ILE A 152 -1.12 3.10 5.76
C ILE A 152 -0.16 2.30 4.86
N SER A 153 -0.67 1.77 3.75
CA SER A 153 0.12 0.93 2.83
C SER A 153 1.29 1.69 2.23
N CYS A 154 1.09 2.95 1.87
CA CYS A 154 2.17 3.82 1.40
C CYS A 154 3.24 4.05 2.48
N LYS A 155 2.82 4.29 3.72
CA LYS A 155 3.75 4.53 4.84
C LYS A 155 4.56 3.29 5.24
N MET A 156 3.96 2.10 5.15
CA MET A 156 4.60 0.82 5.45
C MET A 156 5.54 0.36 4.33
N SER A 157 5.44 0.93 3.13
CA SER A 157 6.19 0.44 1.98
C SER A 157 7.64 0.91 1.97
N ILE A 158 8.52 0.06 1.43
CA ILE A 158 9.93 0.35 1.18
C ILE A 158 10.02 1.66 0.40
N LYS A 159 10.89 2.55 0.83
CA LYS A 159 11.05 3.85 0.16
C LYS A 159 11.95 3.73 -1.06
N ALA A 160 11.75 4.64 -2.02
CA ALA A 160 12.67 4.76 -3.15
C ALA A 160 14.12 4.93 -2.66
N ASN A 161 15.06 4.35 -3.38
CA ASN A 161 16.49 4.33 -3.04
C ASN A 161 16.84 3.64 -1.71
N GLN A 162 15.92 2.86 -1.15
CA GLN A 162 16.20 2.03 0.02
C GLN A 162 16.68 0.66 -0.43
N PRO A 163 17.97 0.31 -0.21
CA PRO A 163 18.48 -1.00 -0.59
C PRO A 163 17.83 -2.10 0.27
N VAL A 164 17.47 -3.18 -0.38
CA VAL A 164 16.95 -4.39 0.26
C VAL A 164 17.68 -5.63 -0.28
N SER A 165 17.64 -6.73 0.46
CA SER A 165 18.31 -7.95 0.06
C SER A 165 17.58 -8.66 -1.11
N ASN A 166 18.30 -9.54 -1.81
CA ASN A 166 17.71 -10.32 -2.90
C ASN A 166 16.59 -11.24 -2.43
N GLU A 167 16.63 -11.71 -1.18
CA GLU A 167 15.57 -12.52 -0.57
C GLU A 167 14.27 -11.72 -0.46
N VAL A 168 14.37 -10.45 -0.05
CA VAL A 168 13.22 -9.54 0.03
C VAL A 168 12.68 -9.25 -1.37
N LEU A 169 13.55 -8.98 -2.36
CA LEU A 169 13.12 -8.74 -3.74
C LEU A 169 12.41 -9.97 -4.33
N THR A 170 12.96 -11.16 -4.12
CA THR A 170 12.32 -12.42 -4.55
C THR A 170 10.97 -12.64 -3.86
N TYR A 171 10.86 -12.32 -2.57
CA TYR A 171 9.61 -12.36 -1.84
C TYR A 171 8.58 -11.39 -2.43
N LEU A 172 8.97 -10.15 -2.73
CA LEU A 172 8.08 -9.14 -3.34
C LEU A 172 7.54 -9.61 -4.70
N LEU A 173 8.39 -10.19 -5.55
CA LEU A 173 7.96 -10.75 -6.84
C LEU A 173 6.87 -11.82 -6.64
N LYS A 174 7.11 -12.77 -5.74
CA LYS A 174 6.17 -13.86 -5.46
C LYS A 174 4.85 -13.36 -4.86
N GLU A 175 4.89 -12.37 -3.98
CA GLU A 175 3.68 -11.83 -3.35
C GLU A 175 2.88 -10.93 -4.31
N LEU A 176 3.56 -10.18 -5.20
CA LEU A 176 2.88 -9.37 -6.20
C LEU A 176 1.93 -10.21 -7.07
N PHE A 177 2.39 -11.39 -7.53
CA PHE A 177 1.57 -12.26 -8.39
C PHE A 177 0.43 -12.98 -7.66
N LYS A 178 0.39 -12.91 -6.33
CA LYS A 178 -0.78 -13.35 -5.53
C LYS A 178 -1.83 -12.25 -5.37
N CYS A 179 -1.50 -11.01 -5.73
CA CYS A 179 -2.44 -9.90 -5.67
C CYS A 179 -3.56 -10.06 -6.71
N ASP A 180 -4.73 -9.54 -6.39
CA ASP A 180 -5.88 -9.55 -7.31
C ASP A 180 -5.63 -8.60 -8.51
N ASN A 181 -4.90 -7.49 -8.27
CA ASN A 181 -4.47 -6.57 -9.32
C ASN A 181 -2.96 -6.26 -9.18
N PRO A 182 -2.06 -7.06 -9.77
CA PRO A 182 -0.62 -6.87 -9.65
C PRO A 182 -0.05 -5.72 -10.50
N TYR A 183 -0.83 -5.07 -11.38
CA TYR A 183 -0.36 -4.16 -12.43
C TYR A 183 -0.17 -2.72 -12.00
N THR A 184 -0.95 -2.29 -11.02
CA THR A 184 -0.92 -0.92 -10.53
C THR A 184 -0.89 -0.90 -9.02
N CYS A 185 -0.19 0.06 -8.42
CA CYS A 185 -0.28 0.31 -6.99
C CYS A 185 -1.65 0.92 -6.62
N CYS A 186 -1.91 1.10 -5.34
CA CYS A 186 -3.17 1.69 -4.86
C CYS A 186 -3.37 3.17 -5.27
N HIS A 187 -2.33 3.82 -5.80
CA HIS A 187 -2.36 5.18 -6.36
C HIS A 187 -2.44 5.22 -7.89
N GLY A 188 -2.53 4.05 -8.54
CA GLY A 188 -2.64 3.93 -10.00
C GLY A 188 -1.29 3.98 -10.76
N ARG A 189 -0.14 3.96 -10.07
CA ARG A 189 1.17 3.88 -10.72
C ARG A 189 1.41 2.44 -11.21
N PRO A 190 1.98 2.24 -12.42
CA PRO A 190 2.39 0.93 -12.86
C PRO A 190 3.35 0.26 -11.86
N THR A 191 3.14 -1.01 -11.56
CA THR A 191 4.03 -1.81 -10.73
C THR A 191 5.07 -2.53 -11.56
N ILE A 192 4.71 -2.90 -12.80
CA ILE A 192 5.51 -3.75 -13.69
C ILE A 192 5.37 -3.28 -15.14
N MET A 193 6.49 -3.28 -15.86
CA MET A 193 6.59 -3.04 -17.30
C MET A 193 7.32 -4.22 -17.95
N LYS A 194 6.85 -4.67 -19.12
CA LYS A 194 7.47 -5.74 -19.92
C LYS A 194 8.11 -5.17 -21.16
N PHE A 195 9.27 -5.69 -21.50
CA PHE A 195 9.93 -5.52 -22.79
C PHE A 195 10.08 -6.92 -23.39
N SER A 196 9.31 -7.23 -24.42
CA SER A 196 9.42 -8.54 -25.08
C SER A 196 10.81 -8.71 -25.73
N ASN A 197 11.19 -9.97 -25.99
CA ASN A 197 12.43 -10.24 -26.73
C ASN A 197 12.44 -9.53 -28.10
N TYR A 198 11.29 -9.49 -28.78
CA TYR A 198 11.14 -8.76 -30.05
C TYR A 198 11.35 -7.24 -29.87
N ASP A 199 10.82 -6.62 -28.81
CA ASP A 199 11.03 -5.19 -28.54
C ASP A 199 12.51 -4.90 -28.31
N LEU A 200 13.18 -5.74 -27.53
CA LEU A 200 14.62 -5.62 -27.28
C LEU A 200 15.42 -5.74 -28.58
N GLU A 201 15.14 -6.76 -29.39
CA GLU A 201 15.83 -6.94 -30.70
C GLU A 201 15.60 -5.75 -31.63
N LYS A 202 14.38 -5.23 -31.67
CA LYS A 202 14.03 -4.05 -32.46
C LYS A 202 14.77 -2.80 -31.98
N MET A 203 14.86 -2.57 -30.64
CA MET A 203 15.61 -1.46 -30.07
C MET A 203 17.08 -1.50 -30.45
N PHE A 204 17.67 -2.71 -30.53
CA PHE A 204 19.05 -2.94 -30.95
C PHE A 204 19.23 -3.10 -32.47
N LYS A 205 18.16 -2.87 -33.29
CA LYS A 205 18.15 -3.01 -34.76
C LYS A 205 18.64 -4.40 -35.23
N ARG A 206 18.28 -5.45 -34.48
CA ARG A 206 18.60 -6.84 -34.81
C ARG A 206 17.52 -7.51 -35.66
N VAL A 207 16.32 -6.96 -35.65
CA VAL A 207 15.20 -7.30 -36.55
C VAL A 207 14.90 -6.09 -37.40
N GLY A 208 14.81 -6.29 -38.71
CA GLY A 208 14.52 -5.27 -39.73
C GLY A 208 13.03 -5.20 -40.06
#